data_6fa76c3227643c31dc98a22a911c24ca
#
_entry.id   6fa76c3227643c31dc98a22a911c24ca
#
_cell.length_a   1.000
_cell.length_b   1.000
_cell.length_c   1.000
_cell.angle_alpha   90.00
_cell.angle_beta   90.00
_cell.angle_gamma   90.00
#
_symmetry.space_group_name_H-M   'P 1'
#
loop_
_entity.id
_entity.type
_entity.pdbx_description
1 polymer ?
#
loop_
_entity_poly.entity_id
_entity_poly.type
_entity_poly.pdbx_seq_one_letter_code
_entity_poly.pdbx_strand_id
1 'polypeptide(L)'
;MTAILEKIAFYWTYPFVRYALIVGVLIALCSSFLGVTLVLKRFSFIGDGLSHVAFGAMAIAAVLGLTDDMPLTLGVTVACAVMLLRTGQNTKIKGDAAIAMISVGALAIGYLLMNLFTPSSNLSGDVCSTLFGSTSILTLTLREVWLCAGLSLVVVVLFVLLYHKVFAVTFDEDFARAVGTKTQRYNFFLAIVIAVVIVLAMNLVGSLLISALVIFPALSAMRLYKTFLSVTVCSAVVSVCCAGFGILLAILAGTPVGSTIVAVDILVFLVFCVLERLLGGGRA
;
A
#
# COMPACT_ATOMS: atom_id res chain seq x y z
N MET A 1 -22.62 -12.04 -23.17
CA MET A 1 -21.80 -10.83 -23.31
C MET A 1 -22.63 -9.57 -23.11
N THR A 2 -23.82 -9.45 -23.68
CA THR A 2 -24.76 -8.31 -23.49
C THR A 2 -25.15 -8.08 -22.02
N ALA A 3 -25.50 -9.13 -21.27
CA ALA A 3 -25.88 -9.01 -19.85
C ALA A 3 -24.77 -8.50 -18.93
N ILE A 4 -23.49 -8.76 -19.23
CA ILE A 4 -22.35 -8.25 -18.45
C ILE A 4 -22.14 -6.77 -18.77
N LEU A 5 -22.24 -6.37 -20.04
CA LEU A 5 -22.13 -4.97 -20.46
C LEU A 5 -23.26 -4.12 -19.89
N GLU A 6 -24.49 -4.63 -19.87
CA GLU A 6 -25.64 -3.97 -19.25
C GLU A 6 -25.45 -3.78 -17.75
N LYS A 7 -24.94 -4.80 -17.02
CA LYS A 7 -24.60 -4.67 -15.60
C LYS A 7 -23.52 -3.61 -15.38
N ILE A 8 -22.44 -3.63 -16.15
CA ILE A 8 -21.36 -2.63 -16.03
C ILE A 8 -21.93 -1.21 -16.32
N ALA A 9 -22.71 -1.05 -17.38
CA ALA A 9 -23.34 0.22 -17.71
C ALA A 9 -24.27 0.71 -16.60
N PHE A 10 -25.04 -0.19 -15.99
CA PHE A 10 -25.90 0.11 -14.85
C PHE A 10 -25.09 0.60 -13.64
N TYR A 11 -24.04 -0.15 -13.24
CA TYR A 11 -23.21 0.24 -12.10
C TYR A 11 -22.41 1.52 -12.36
N TRP A 12 -22.06 1.80 -13.62
CA TRP A 12 -21.34 3.02 -14.00
C TRP A 12 -22.13 4.30 -13.76
N THR A 13 -23.45 4.22 -13.68
CA THR A 13 -24.31 5.38 -13.36
C THR A 13 -24.13 5.86 -11.92
N TYR A 14 -23.67 4.98 -11.02
CA TYR A 14 -23.45 5.31 -9.61
C TYR A 14 -22.11 6.02 -9.38
N PRO A 15 -22.10 7.21 -8.74
CA PRO A 15 -20.88 7.98 -8.50
C PRO A 15 -19.82 7.21 -7.69
N PHE A 16 -20.24 6.43 -6.68
CA PHE A 16 -19.32 5.68 -5.82
C PHE A 16 -18.48 4.66 -6.59
N VAL A 17 -19.02 4.04 -7.63
CA VAL A 17 -18.29 3.08 -8.48
C VAL A 17 -17.16 3.78 -9.24
N ARG A 18 -17.45 4.96 -9.79
CA ARG A 18 -16.44 5.76 -10.49
C ARG A 18 -15.36 6.25 -9.52
N TYR A 19 -15.74 6.69 -8.33
CA TYR A 19 -14.80 7.12 -7.29
C TYR A 19 -13.92 5.96 -6.81
N ALA A 20 -14.50 4.80 -6.55
CA ALA A 20 -13.77 3.59 -6.17
C ALA A 20 -12.73 3.19 -7.23
N LEU A 21 -13.10 3.24 -8.51
CA LEU A 21 -12.18 2.89 -9.59
C LEU A 21 -11.04 3.91 -9.71
N ILE A 22 -11.33 5.20 -9.66
CA ILE A 22 -10.32 6.26 -9.73
C ILE A 22 -9.36 6.14 -8.53
N VAL A 23 -9.89 6.06 -7.32
CA VAL A 23 -9.09 5.98 -6.09
C VAL A 23 -8.27 4.70 -6.06
N GLY A 24 -8.87 3.54 -6.38
CA GLY A 24 -8.17 2.25 -6.40
C GLY A 24 -7.00 2.23 -7.39
N VAL A 25 -7.19 2.74 -8.61
CA VAL A 25 -6.14 2.85 -9.62
C VAL A 25 -5.03 3.82 -9.19
N LEU A 26 -5.37 4.96 -8.61
CA LEU A 26 -4.39 5.94 -8.14
C LEU A 26 -3.56 5.40 -6.97
N ILE A 27 -4.19 4.73 -6.00
CA ILE A 27 -3.50 4.07 -4.89
C ILE A 27 -2.61 2.94 -5.42
N ALA A 28 -3.09 2.12 -6.35
CA ALA A 28 -2.32 1.06 -6.97
C ALA A 28 -1.05 1.59 -7.66
N LEU A 29 -1.17 2.70 -8.39
CA LEU A 29 -0.05 3.37 -9.02
C LEU A 29 0.99 3.85 -7.98
N CYS A 30 0.57 4.56 -6.94
CA CYS A 30 1.46 5.04 -5.88
C CYS A 30 2.14 3.88 -5.14
N SER A 31 1.36 2.85 -4.77
CA SER A 31 1.86 1.68 -4.05
C SER A 31 2.89 0.90 -4.87
N SER A 32 2.71 0.81 -6.18
CA SER A 32 3.65 0.10 -7.06
C SER A 32 5.02 0.81 -7.16
N PHE A 33 5.06 2.13 -7.25
CA PHE A 33 6.32 2.89 -7.26
C PHE A 33 7.08 2.75 -5.95
N LEU A 34 6.38 2.86 -4.82
CA LEU A 34 6.97 2.67 -3.50
C LEU A 34 7.36 1.21 -3.28
N GLY A 35 6.55 0.27 -3.77
CA GLY A 35 6.74 -1.16 -3.63
C GLY A 35 8.05 -1.66 -4.22
N VAL A 36 8.43 -1.21 -5.41
CA VAL A 36 9.71 -1.59 -6.03
C VAL A 36 10.90 -1.18 -5.16
N THR A 37 10.89 0.04 -4.62
CA THR A 37 11.95 0.51 -3.73
C THR A 37 11.99 -0.23 -2.41
N LEU A 38 10.84 -0.53 -1.83
CA LEU A 38 10.70 -1.22 -0.54
C LEU A 38 11.10 -2.69 -0.62
N VAL A 39 10.67 -3.39 -1.67
CA VAL A 39 11.03 -4.78 -1.90
C VAL A 39 12.54 -4.93 -2.11
N LEU A 40 13.16 -4.05 -2.89
CA LEU A 40 14.61 -4.04 -3.12
C LEU A 40 15.41 -3.74 -1.84
N LYS A 41 14.89 -2.87 -0.98
CA LYS A 41 15.48 -2.57 0.34
C LYS A 41 15.22 -3.65 1.39
N ARG A 42 14.51 -4.73 1.07
CA ARG A 42 14.09 -5.79 2.01
C ARG A 42 13.18 -5.28 3.14
N PHE A 43 12.33 -4.31 2.84
CA PHE A 43 11.29 -3.79 3.72
C PHE A 43 9.90 -4.12 3.15
N SER A 44 9.72 -5.33 2.59
CA SER A 44 8.49 -5.74 1.91
C SER A 44 7.26 -5.68 2.83
N PHE A 45 7.41 -5.99 4.10
CA PHE A 45 6.32 -5.98 5.09
C PHE A 45 6.04 -4.61 5.72
N ILE A 46 6.74 -3.54 5.32
CA ILE A 46 6.55 -2.22 5.94
C ILE A 46 5.13 -1.67 5.71
N GLY A 47 4.50 -2.02 4.59
CA GLY A 47 3.11 -1.65 4.29
C GLY A 47 2.14 -2.21 5.32
N ASP A 48 2.26 -3.49 5.63
CA ASP A 48 1.48 -4.18 6.64
C ASP A 48 1.78 -3.65 8.04
N GLY A 49 3.07 -3.53 8.38
CA GLY A 49 3.49 -3.01 9.67
C GLY A 49 2.96 -1.61 9.97
N LEU A 50 3.09 -0.69 9.03
CA LEU A 50 2.62 0.69 9.21
C LEU A 50 1.10 0.81 9.19
N SER A 51 0.37 -0.05 8.48
CA SER A 51 -1.09 -0.06 8.53
C SER A 51 -1.60 -0.51 9.91
N HIS A 52 -0.95 -1.49 10.53
CA HIS A 52 -1.28 -1.89 11.90
C HIS A 52 -0.89 -0.81 12.94
N VAL A 53 0.19 -0.09 12.72
CA VAL A 53 0.53 1.10 13.54
C VAL A 53 -0.53 2.19 13.40
N ALA A 54 -0.99 2.45 12.18
CA ALA A 54 -2.06 3.41 11.93
C ALA A 54 -3.37 2.99 12.64
N PHE A 55 -3.74 1.71 12.57
CA PHE A 55 -4.87 1.16 13.32
C PHE A 55 -4.71 1.35 14.84
N GLY A 56 -3.53 1.06 15.39
CA GLY A 56 -3.24 1.29 16.81
C GLY A 56 -3.35 2.77 17.20
N ALA A 57 -2.89 3.67 16.35
CA ALA A 57 -3.01 5.11 16.56
C ALA A 57 -4.47 5.60 16.48
N MET A 58 -5.28 5.07 15.56
CA MET A 58 -6.73 5.32 15.50
C MET A 58 -7.43 4.84 16.78
N ALA A 59 -7.05 3.67 17.30
CA ALA A 59 -7.60 3.16 18.55
C ALA A 59 -7.27 4.09 19.73
N ILE A 60 -6.06 4.62 19.81
CA ILE A 60 -5.65 5.61 20.81
C ILE A 60 -6.47 6.90 20.65
N ALA A 61 -6.67 7.38 19.42
CA ALA A 61 -7.47 8.58 19.15
C ALA A 61 -8.93 8.40 19.60
N ALA A 62 -9.51 7.23 19.34
CA ALA A 62 -10.87 6.87 19.77
C ALA A 62 -11.00 6.86 21.29
N VAL A 63 -10.05 6.27 22.01
CA VAL A 63 -10.02 6.26 23.49
C VAL A 63 -9.87 7.66 24.06
N LEU A 64 -9.09 8.53 23.43
CA LEU A 64 -8.92 9.93 23.83
C LEU A 64 -10.14 10.79 23.45
N GLY A 65 -11.12 10.27 22.74
CA GLY A 65 -12.31 11.00 22.32
C GLY A 65 -12.03 12.10 21.32
N LEU A 66 -10.99 11.97 20.48
CA LEU A 66 -10.67 12.95 19.47
C LEU A 66 -11.72 12.95 18.37
N THR A 67 -12.17 14.12 17.97
CA THR A 67 -13.14 14.29 16.86
C THR A 67 -12.51 14.06 15.48
N ASP A 68 -11.20 14.24 15.37
CA ASP A 68 -10.42 13.97 14.16
C ASP A 68 -9.20 13.13 14.55
N ASP A 69 -9.15 11.90 14.08
CA ASP A 69 -8.09 10.93 14.35
C ASP A 69 -6.91 11.04 13.37
N MET A 70 -7.12 11.71 12.21
CA MET A 70 -6.12 11.82 11.15
C MET A 70 -4.78 12.41 11.59
N PRO A 71 -4.71 13.53 12.33
CA PRO A 71 -3.42 14.12 12.70
C PRO A 71 -2.60 13.21 13.61
N LEU A 72 -3.25 12.53 14.56
CA LEU A 72 -2.59 11.60 15.48
C LEU A 72 -2.09 10.37 14.72
N THR A 73 -2.95 9.80 13.88
CA THR A 73 -2.64 8.60 13.09
C THR A 73 -1.48 8.85 12.13
N LEU A 74 -1.49 9.98 11.42
CA LEU A 74 -0.38 10.37 10.55
C LEU A 74 0.90 10.61 11.35
N GLY A 75 0.83 11.34 12.45
CA GLY A 75 2.00 11.65 13.28
C GLY A 75 2.68 10.40 13.82
N VAL A 76 1.92 9.48 14.41
CA VAL A 76 2.45 8.22 14.96
C VAL A 76 3.00 7.33 13.85
N THR A 77 2.30 7.20 12.73
CA THR A 77 2.72 6.34 11.61
C THR A 77 3.98 6.89 10.95
N VAL A 78 4.10 8.20 10.75
CA VAL A 78 5.32 8.86 10.23
C VAL A 78 6.49 8.65 11.18
N ALA A 79 6.29 8.85 12.48
CA ALA A 79 7.34 8.65 13.48
C ALA A 79 7.85 7.20 13.47
N CYS A 80 6.93 6.24 13.37
CA CYS A 80 7.24 4.81 13.30
C CYS A 80 7.95 4.45 11.99
N ALA A 81 7.51 4.98 10.84
CA ALA A 81 8.15 4.76 9.55
C ALA A 81 9.60 5.28 9.52
N VAL A 82 9.83 6.48 10.08
CA VAL A 82 11.16 7.06 10.19
C VAL A 82 12.04 6.22 11.12
N MET A 83 11.50 5.76 12.24
CA MET A 83 12.21 4.89 13.17
C MET A 83 12.59 3.57 12.51
N LEU A 84 11.67 2.91 11.81
CA LEU A 84 11.92 1.64 11.10
C LEU A 84 13.00 1.78 10.03
N LEU A 85 12.92 2.80 9.18
CA LEU A 85 13.90 3.02 8.10
C LEU A 85 15.28 3.46 8.62
N ARG A 86 15.36 4.09 9.80
CA ARG A 86 16.64 4.40 10.45
C ARG A 86 17.24 3.19 11.18
N THR A 87 16.41 2.44 11.88
CA THR A 87 16.84 1.35 12.76
C THR A 87 17.21 0.11 11.96
N GLY A 88 16.52 -0.16 10.86
CA GLY A 88 16.73 -1.36 10.05
C GLY A 88 18.12 -1.49 9.40
N GLN A 89 18.92 -0.43 9.43
CA GLN A 89 20.26 -0.42 8.85
C GLN A 89 21.38 -0.67 9.86
N ASN A 90 21.17 -0.40 11.17
CA ASN A 90 22.25 -0.32 12.16
C ASN A 90 22.05 -1.22 13.39
N THR A 91 21.01 -2.06 13.46
CA THR A 91 20.72 -2.86 14.66
C THR A 91 20.99 -4.34 14.48
N LYS A 92 21.18 -5.03 15.60
CA LYS A 92 21.27 -6.50 15.66
C LYS A 92 19.98 -7.20 15.22
N ILE A 93 18.84 -6.46 15.18
CA ILE A 93 17.53 -6.96 14.76
C ILE A 93 17.38 -6.65 13.27
N LYS A 94 17.17 -7.68 12.46
CA LYS A 94 16.89 -7.54 11.03
C LYS A 94 15.60 -6.72 10.80
N GLY A 95 15.57 -5.88 9.78
CA GLY A 95 14.47 -4.95 9.51
C GLY A 95 13.08 -5.61 9.49
N ASP A 96 12.93 -6.78 8.86
CA ASP A 96 11.67 -7.51 8.82
C ASP A 96 11.19 -7.98 10.21
N ALA A 97 12.10 -8.38 11.09
CA ALA A 97 11.73 -8.76 12.46
C ALA A 97 11.26 -7.56 13.29
N ALA A 98 11.91 -6.41 13.12
CA ALA A 98 11.47 -5.16 13.77
C ALA A 98 10.08 -4.73 13.28
N ILE A 99 9.83 -4.82 11.98
CA ILE A 99 8.51 -4.53 11.38
C ILE A 99 7.46 -5.48 11.97
N ALA A 100 7.74 -6.79 12.00
CA ALA A 100 6.80 -7.78 12.51
C ALA A 100 6.45 -7.55 13.99
N MET A 101 7.45 -7.25 14.83
CA MET A 101 7.22 -6.95 16.25
C MET A 101 6.34 -5.71 16.45
N ILE A 102 6.62 -4.63 15.72
CA ILE A 102 5.87 -3.38 15.80
C ILE A 102 4.45 -3.60 15.26
N SER A 103 4.30 -4.31 14.16
CA SER A 103 3.03 -4.64 13.53
C SER A 103 2.11 -5.39 14.49
N VAL A 104 2.57 -6.52 15.03
CA VAL A 104 1.78 -7.34 15.95
C VAL A 104 1.50 -6.60 17.25
N GLY A 105 2.49 -5.87 17.78
CA GLY A 105 2.32 -5.08 19.00
C GLY A 105 1.29 -3.97 18.85
N ALA A 106 1.34 -3.22 17.76
CA ALA A 106 0.40 -2.13 17.48
C ALA A 106 -1.03 -2.66 17.29
N LEU A 107 -1.20 -3.76 16.54
CA LEU A 107 -2.49 -4.40 16.34
C LEU A 107 -3.07 -4.91 17.66
N ALA A 108 -2.28 -5.62 18.47
CA ALA A 108 -2.71 -6.17 19.74
C ALA A 108 -3.10 -5.08 20.73
N ILE A 109 -2.28 -4.03 20.88
CA ILE A 109 -2.56 -2.90 21.77
C ILE A 109 -3.80 -2.13 21.27
N GLY A 110 -3.88 -1.86 19.97
CA GLY A 110 -5.05 -1.19 19.39
C GLY A 110 -6.35 -1.94 19.64
N TYR A 111 -6.37 -3.25 19.39
CA TYR A 111 -7.52 -4.09 19.65
C TYR A 111 -7.89 -4.14 21.15
N LEU A 112 -6.89 -4.26 22.01
CA LEU A 112 -7.09 -4.25 23.47
C LEU A 112 -7.72 -2.93 23.95
N LEU A 113 -7.18 -1.80 23.48
CA LEU A 113 -7.69 -0.48 23.84
C LEU A 113 -9.13 -0.28 23.39
N MET A 114 -9.45 -0.65 22.16
CA MET A 114 -10.82 -0.56 21.65
C MET A 114 -11.77 -1.45 22.46
N ASN A 115 -11.35 -2.66 22.83
CA ASN A 115 -12.17 -3.58 23.62
C ASN A 115 -12.45 -3.09 25.03
N LEU A 116 -11.45 -2.47 25.68
CA LEU A 116 -11.59 -2.03 27.08
C LEU A 116 -12.34 -0.70 27.22
N PHE A 117 -12.20 0.20 26.27
CA PHE A 117 -12.67 1.59 26.42
C PHE A 117 -13.79 1.99 25.47
N THR A 118 -14.05 1.21 24.41
CA THR A 118 -15.12 1.52 23.47
C THR A 118 -16.27 0.55 23.63
N PRO A 119 -17.44 0.99 24.14
CA PRO A 119 -18.60 0.12 24.32
C PRO A 119 -19.34 -0.17 23.00
N SER A 120 -18.62 -0.62 21.96
CA SER A 120 -19.26 -0.96 20.71
C SER A 120 -19.68 -2.42 20.72
N SER A 121 -20.96 -2.69 20.42
CA SER A 121 -21.52 -4.04 20.34
C SER A 121 -20.99 -4.86 19.16
N ASN A 122 -20.19 -4.27 18.25
CA ASN A 122 -19.70 -4.92 17.03
C ASN A 122 -18.23 -4.62 16.73
N LEU A 123 -17.38 -4.64 17.76
CA LEU A 123 -15.94 -4.33 17.66
C LEU A 123 -15.24 -5.18 16.60
N SER A 124 -15.57 -6.47 16.50
CA SER A 124 -14.99 -7.37 15.49
C SER A 124 -15.35 -6.95 14.06
N GLY A 125 -16.57 -6.45 13.85
CA GLY A 125 -17.01 -5.94 12.55
C GLY A 125 -16.27 -4.65 12.15
N ASP A 126 -16.06 -3.75 13.10
CA ASP A 126 -15.37 -2.48 12.87
C ASP A 126 -13.88 -2.70 12.54
N VAL A 127 -13.21 -3.60 13.27
CA VAL A 127 -11.83 -4.01 12.98
C VAL A 127 -11.72 -4.69 11.61
N CYS A 128 -12.65 -5.61 11.29
CA CYS A 128 -12.71 -6.26 10.00
C CYS A 128 -12.93 -5.27 8.86
N SER A 129 -13.81 -4.30 9.02
CA SER A 129 -14.08 -3.27 7.99
C SER A 129 -12.85 -2.39 7.74
N THR A 130 -12.10 -2.05 8.76
CA THR A 130 -10.86 -1.26 8.65
C THR A 130 -9.74 -2.06 7.98
N LEU A 131 -9.59 -3.34 8.30
CA LEU A 131 -8.56 -4.18 7.71
C LEU A 131 -8.86 -4.56 6.26
N PHE A 132 -10.11 -4.85 5.93
CA PHE A 132 -10.51 -5.32 4.59
C PHE A 132 -11.12 -4.24 3.69
N GLY A 133 -11.39 -3.04 4.21
CA GLY A 133 -11.86 -1.89 3.44
C GLY A 133 -13.23 -2.05 2.77
N SER A 134 -14.03 -3.04 3.19
CA SER A 134 -15.26 -3.42 2.47
C SER A 134 -16.35 -2.35 2.47
N THR A 135 -16.40 -1.49 3.48
CA THR A 135 -17.42 -0.44 3.63
C THR A 135 -16.92 0.94 3.19
N SER A 136 -15.63 1.23 3.33
CA SER A 136 -15.05 2.56 3.05
C SER A 136 -15.19 2.96 1.58
N ILE A 137 -15.12 2.01 0.65
CA ILE A 137 -15.26 2.28 -0.78
C ILE A 137 -16.65 2.79 -1.17
N LEU A 138 -17.69 2.37 -0.45
CA LEU A 138 -19.08 2.79 -0.74
C LEU A 138 -19.39 4.22 -0.24
N THR A 139 -18.61 4.70 0.72
CA THR A 139 -18.80 6.01 1.36
C THR A 139 -17.87 7.10 0.83
N LEU A 140 -17.08 6.81 -0.23
CA LEU A 140 -16.13 7.74 -0.81
C LEU A 140 -16.80 9.05 -1.25
N THR A 141 -16.26 10.15 -0.74
CA THR A 141 -16.67 11.50 -1.07
C THR A 141 -15.83 12.08 -2.21
N LEU A 142 -16.36 13.04 -2.95
CA LEU A 142 -15.62 13.74 -4.00
C LEU A 142 -14.35 14.42 -3.45
N ARG A 143 -14.39 14.90 -2.20
CA ARG A 143 -13.24 15.50 -1.52
C ARG A 143 -12.09 14.51 -1.36
N GLU A 144 -12.38 13.29 -0.95
CA GLU A 144 -11.38 12.21 -0.79
C GLU A 144 -10.77 11.81 -2.13
N VAL A 145 -11.57 11.77 -3.20
CA VAL A 145 -11.06 11.53 -4.56
C VAL A 145 -10.05 12.59 -4.98
N TRP A 146 -10.33 13.88 -4.75
CA TRP A 146 -9.40 14.96 -5.06
C TRP A 146 -8.15 14.95 -4.20
N LEU A 147 -8.27 14.61 -2.90
CA LEU A 147 -7.12 14.42 -2.01
C LEU A 147 -6.22 13.27 -2.50
N CYS A 148 -6.82 12.14 -2.86
CA CYS A 148 -6.10 11.00 -3.39
C CYS A 148 -5.42 11.33 -4.74
N ALA A 149 -6.11 12.03 -5.64
CA ALA A 149 -5.55 12.47 -6.91
C ALA A 149 -4.37 13.44 -6.74
N GLY A 150 -4.51 14.40 -5.84
CA GLY A 150 -3.43 15.33 -5.51
C GLY A 150 -2.22 14.64 -4.91
N LEU A 151 -2.44 13.74 -3.93
CA LEU A 151 -1.37 12.95 -3.34
C LEU A 151 -0.67 12.08 -4.39
N SER A 152 -1.46 11.38 -5.21
CA SER A 152 -0.93 10.51 -6.26
C SER A 152 -0.06 11.29 -7.25
N LEU A 153 -0.52 12.46 -7.68
CA LEU A 153 0.25 13.33 -8.55
C LEU A 153 1.58 13.75 -7.90
N VAL A 154 1.53 14.15 -6.61
CA VAL A 154 2.73 14.51 -5.86
C VAL A 154 3.69 13.33 -5.77
N VAL A 155 3.23 12.14 -5.43
CA VAL A 155 4.07 10.93 -5.33
C VAL A 155 4.72 10.60 -6.67
N VAL A 156 3.96 10.61 -7.77
CA VAL A 156 4.47 10.33 -9.12
C VAL A 156 5.51 11.37 -9.53
N VAL A 157 5.22 12.66 -9.37
CA VAL A 157 6.15 13.75 -9.71
C VAL A 157 7.43 13.64 -8.89
N LEU A 158 7.32 13.42 -7.58
CA LEU A 158 8.48 13.26 -6.70
C LEU A 158 9.30 12.04 -7.07
N PHE A 159 8.65 10.91 -7.37
CA PHE A 159 9.35 9.69 -7.80
C PHE A 159 10.11 9.92 -9.10
N VAL A 160 9.50 10.58 -10.10
CA VAL A 160 10.14 10.89 -11.39
C VAL A 160 11.30 11.86 -11.21
N LEU A 161 11.12 12.94 -10.46
CA LEU A 161 12.17 13.95 -10.21
C LEU A 161 13.34 13.38 -9.41
N LEU A 162 13.05 12.52 -8.44
CA LEU A 162 14.05 11.92 -7.56
C LEU A 162 14.53 10.54 -8.04
N TYR A 163 14.09 10.08 -9.21
CA TYR A 163 14.34 8.74 -9.74
C TYR A 163 15.80 8.28 -9.58
N HIS A 164 16.76 9.08 -10.04
CA HIS A 164 18.19 8.73 -9.97
C HIS A 164 18.70 8.65 -8.52
N LYS A 165 18.18 9.50 -7.63
CA LYS A 165 18.56 9.49 -6.21
C LYS A 165 17.93 8.33 -5.47
N VAL A 166 16.65 8.05 -5.74
CA VAL A 166 15.94 6.88 -5.20
C VAL A 166 16.62 5.60 -5.65
N PHE A 167 16.97 5.49 -6.94
CA PHE A 167 17.72 4.36 -7.47
C PHE A 167 19.05 4.15 -6.72
N ALA A 168 19.89 5.18 -6.64
CA ALA A 168 21.20 5.09 -6.00
C ALA A 168 21.09 4.69 -4.52
N VAL A 169 20.18 5.33 -3.76
CA VAL A 169 19.97 5.03 -2.33
C VAL A 169 19.31 3.66 -2.11
N THR A 170 18.61 3.12 -3.12
CA THR A 170 17.96 1.81 -3.00
C THR A 170 18.94 0.67 -3.23
N PHE A 171 19.86 0.80 -4.18
CA PHE A 171 20.79 -0.27 -4.53
C PHE A 171 22.04 -0.30 -3.65
N ASP A 172 22.65 0.85 -3.42
CA ASP A 172 23.88 0.97 -2.62
C ASP A 172 23.90 2.30 -1.87
N GLU A 173 23.45 2.25 -0.63
CA GLU A 173 23.39 3.43 0.22
C GLU A 173 24.77 3.92 0.64
N ASP A 174 25.73 3.01 0.85
CA ASP A 174 27.09 3.36 1.26
C ASP A 174 27.85 4.01 0.12
N PHE A 175 27.71 3.49 -1.10
CA PHE A 175 28.25 4.13 -2.30
C PHE A 175 27.60 5.50 -2.55
N ALA A 176 26.26 5.59 -2.46
CA ALA A 176 25.56 6.86 -2.63
C ALA A 176 26.04 7.91 -1.61
N ARG A 177 26.34 7.48 -0.38
CA ARG A 177 26.90 8.33 0.69
C ARG A 177 28.33 8.75 0.36
N ALA A 178 29.16 7.84 -0.13
CA ALA A 178 30.55 8.11 -0.51
C ALA A 178 30.66 9.14 -1.64
N VAL A 179 29.71 9.13 -2.59
CA VAL A 179 29.62 10.11 -3.69
C VAL A 179 28.96 11.44 -3.26
N GLY A 180 28.72 11.64 -1.95
CA GLY A 180 28.21 12.89 -1.41
C GLY A 180 26.68 13.03 -1.39
N THR A 181 25.92 11.97 -1.68
CA THR A 181 24.46 11.98 -1.55
C THR A 181 24.07 11.92 -0.07
N LYS A 182 23.22 12.84 0.39
CA LYS A 182 22.72 12.85 1.77
C LYS A 182 21.63 11.78 1.95
N THR A 183 22.02 10.50 1.96
CA THR A 183 21.14 9.32 1.96
C THR A 183 20.10 9.37 3.08
N GLN A 184 20.48 9.86 4.26
CA GLN A 184 19.59 9.97 5.41
C GLN A 184 18.39 10.91 5.16
N ARG A 185 18.57 11.99 4.37
CA ARG A 185 17.47 12.88 4.00
C ARG A 185 16.51 12.20 3.02
N TYR A 186 17.03 11.43 2.07
CA TYR A 186 16.20 10.68 1.12
C TYR A 186 15.43 9.56 1.80
N ASN A 187 16.03 8.83 2.73
CA ASN A 187 15.35 7.81 3.52
C ASN A 187 14.26 8.44 4.42
N PHE A 188 14.54 9.57 5.05
CA PHE A 188 13.56 10.31 5.84
C PHE A 188 12.37 10.76 4.99
N PHE A 189 12.65 11.34 3.83
CA PHE A 189 11.62 11.78 2.89
C PHE A 189 10.78 10.59 2.39
N LEU A 190 11.44 9.49 2.01
CA LEU A 190 10.77 8.27 1.58
C LEU A 190 9.86 7.70 2.69
N ALA A 191 10.31 7.72 3.95
CA ALA A 191 9.53 7.30 5.10
C ALA A 191 8.22 8.10 5.24
N ILE A 192 8.31 9.43 5.09
CA ILE A 192 7.12 10.30 5.16
C ILE A 192 6.16 9.97 4.03
N VAL A 193 6.64 9.88 2.79
CA VAL A 193 5.79 9.58 1.63
C VAL A 193 5.10 8.22 1.80
N ILE A 194 5.83 7.19 2.23
CA ILE A 194 5.28 5.86 2.49
C ILE A 194 4.19 5.93 3.57
N ALA A 195 4.47 6.57 4.71
CA ALA A 195 3.51 6.67 5.81
C ALA A 195 2.23 7.40 5.39
N VAL A 196 2.35 8.51 4.68
CA VAL A 196 1.20 9.29 4.18
C VAL A 196 0.36 8.46 3.20
N VAL A 197 1.01 7.78 2.24
CA VAL A 197 0.30 6.92 1.28
C VAL A 197 -0.40 5.77 2.00
N ILE A 198 0.27 5.12 2.96
CA ILE A 198 -0.32 3.99 3.68
C ILE A 198 -1.52 4.43 4.52
N VAL A 199 -1.42 5.52 5.29
CA VAL A 199 -2.53 5.99 6.15
C VAL A 199 -3.74 6.37 5.33
N LEU A 200 -3.55 7.16 4.25
CA LEU A 200 -4.66 7.56 3.40
C LEU A 200 -5.27 6.38 2.64
N ALA A 201 -4.43 5.50 2.12
CA ALA A 201 -4.89 4.33 1.40
C ALA A 201 -5.57 3.31 2.33
N MET A 202 -5.09 3.13 3.57
CA MET A 202 -5.73 2.25 4.55
C MET A 202 -7.17 2.69 4.84
N ASN A 203 -7.38 3.99 5.05
CA ASN A 203 -8.72 4.53 5.33
C ASN A 203 -9.68 4.41 4.14
N LEU A 204 -9.16 4.46 2.90
CA LEU A 204 -9.97 4.42 1.69
C LEU A 204 -10.25 3.00 1.18
N VAL A 205 -9.27 2.10 1.31
CA VAL A 205 -9.31 0.80 0.61
C VAL A 205 -8.98 -0.40 1.53
N GLY A 206 -8.51 -0.15 2.74
CA GLY A 206 -8.14 -1.15 3.73
C GLY A 206 -6.66 -1.55 3.71
N SER A 207 -6.18 -2.06 4.85
CA SER A 207 -4.77 -2.35 5.08
C SER A 207 -4.25 -3.54 4.27
N LEU A 208 -5.06 -4.58 4.13
CA LEU A 208 -4.68 -5.81 3.41
C LEU A 208 -4.39 -5.53 1.93
N LEU A 209 -5.21 -4.68 1.29
CA LEU A 209 -5.04 -4.34 -0.12
C LEU A 209 -3.76 -3.55 -0.36
N ILE A 210 -3.41 -2.61 0.54
CA ILE A 210 -2.19 -1.82 0.38
C ILE A 210 -0.96 -2.71 0.42
N SER A 211 -0.89 -3.62 1.38
CA SER A 211 0.22 -4.56 1.52
C SER A 211 0.38 -5.41 0.25
N ALA A 212 -0.72 -5.89 -0.32
CA ALA A 212 -0.71 -6.64 -1.57
C ALA A 212 -0.23 -5.79 -2.77
N LEU A 213 -0.77 -4.58 -2.94
CA LEU A 213 -0.40 -3.68 -4.04
C LEU A 213 1.07 -3.19 -3.98
N VAL A 214 1.67 -3.17 -2.79
CA VAL A 214 3.10 -2.88 -2.63
C VAL A 214 3.96 -4.07 -3.04
N ILE A 215 3.57 -5.29 -2.69
CA ILE A 215 4.42 -6.48 -2.81
C ILE A 215 4.24 -7.18 -4.16
N PHE A 216 3.02 -7.57 -4.53
CA PHE A 216 2.77 -8.45 -5.67
C PHE A 216 3.17 -7.86 -7.02
N PRO A 217 2.82 -6.61 -7.37
CA PRO A 217 3.22 -6.03 -8.65
C PRO A 217 4.74 -5.91 -8.80
N ALA A 218 5.42 -5.51 -7.71
CA ALA A 218 6.87 -5.38 -7.69
C ALA A 218 7.56 -6.74 -7.89
N LEU A 219 7.15 -7.76 -7.11
CA LEU A 219 7.69 -9.11 -7.25
C LEU A 219 7.38 -9.73 -8.60
N SER A 220 6.19 -9.51 -9.17
CA SER A 220 5.82 -9.97 -10.51
C SER A 220 6.76 -9.37 -11.56
N ALA A 221 6.96 -8.06 -11.53
CA ALA A 221 7.83 -7.37 -12.47
C ALA A 221 9.29 -7.84 -12.37
N MET A 222 9.81 -8.09 -11.17
CA MET A 222 11.17 -8.58 -10.93
C MET A 222 11.43 -9.99 -11.48
N ARG A 223 10.38 -10.80 -11.75
CA ARG A 223 10.52 -12.11 -12.39
C ARG A 223 10.99 -12.02 -13.83
N LEU A 224 10.50 -11.02 -14.57
CA LEU A 224 10.78 -10.89 -16.01
C LEU A 224 11.83 -9.84 -16.33
N TYR A 225 11.92 -8.79 -15.53
CA TYR A 225 12.79 -7.63 -15.82
C TYR A 225 13.92 -7.51 -14.80
N LYS A 226 15.10 -7.09 -15.30
CA LYS A 226 16.33 -6.95 -14.50
C LYS A 226 16.78 -5.50 -14.29
N THR A 227 16.20 -4.54 -15.03
CA THR A 227 16.54 -3.12 -14.88
C THR A 227 15.53 -2.41 -14.01
N PHE A 228 15.99 -1.50 -13.16
CA PHE A 228 15.12 -0.76 -12.23
C PHE A 228 13.97 -0.05 -12.94
N LEU A 229 14.25 0.59 -14.09
CA LEU A 229 13.24 1.28 -14.88
C LEU A 229 12.16 0.32 -15.39
N SER A 230 12.58 -0.81 -16.02
CA SER A 230 11.64 -1.79 -16.57
C SER A 230 10.80 -2.45 -15.47
N VAL A 231 11.40 -2.75 -14.31
CA VAL A 231 10.69 -3.26 -13.15
C VAL A 231 9.66 -2.26 -12.65
N THR A 232 10.04 -0.98 -12.52
CA THR A 232 9.14 0.07 -12.04
C THR A 232 7.97 0.30 -12.99
N VAL A 233 8.22 0.39 -14.30
CA VAL A 233 7.15 0.58 -15.30
C VAL A 233 6.23 -0.64 -15.36
N CYS A 234 6.80 -1.85 -15.42
CA CYS A 234 6.01 -3.08 -15.42
C CYS A 234 5.17 -3.22 -14.15
N SER A 235 5.75 -2.97 -12.97
CA SER A 235 5.05 -2.98 -11.69
C SER A 235 3.86 -2.01 -11.69
N ALA A 236 4.06 -0.78 -12.20
CA ALA A 236 2.99 0.22 -12.30
C ALA A 236 1.85 -0.24 -13.22
N VAL A 237 2.18 -0.78 -14.39
CA VAL A 237 1.18 -1.30 -15.34
C VAL A 237 0.42 -2.48 -14.73
N VAL A 238 1.12 -3.44 -14.14
CA VAL A 238 0.51 -4.62 -13.49
C VAL A 238 -0.42 -4.18 -12.37
N SER A 239 0.03 -3.30 -11.49
CA SER A 239 -0.76 -2.81 -10.35
C SER A 239 -2.04 -2.11 -10.79
N VAL A 240 -1.96 -1.20 -11.77
CA VAL A 240 -3.11 -0.49 -12.32
C VAL A 240 -4.10 -1.45 -13.00
N CYS A 241 -3.60 -2.41 -13.78
CA CYS A 241 -4.44 -3.41 -14.43
C CYS A 241 -5.12 -4.33 -13.42
N CYS A 242 -4.38 -4.83 -12.41
CA CYS A 242 -4.94 -5.68 -11.35
C CYS A 242 -6.00 -4.94 -10.53
N ALA A 243 -5.74 -3.70 -10.14
CA ALA A 243 -6.70 -2.89 -9.42
C ALA A 243 -7.96 -2.64 -10.26
N GLY A 244 -7.83 -2.18 -11.49
CA GLY A 244 -8.95 -1.90 -12.37
C GLY A 244 -9.79 -3.15 -12.66
N PHE A 245 -9.13 -4.27 -13.03
CA PHE A 245 -9.80 -5.53 -13.31
C PHE A 245 -10.42 -6.15 -12.05
N GLY A 246 -9.71 -6.09 -10.91
CA GLY A 246 -10.18 -6.60 -9.63
C GLY A 246 -11.43 -5.85 -9.13
N ILE A 247 -11.47 -4.52 -9.27
CA ILE A 247 -12.66 -3.72 -8.94
C ILE A 247 -13.85 -4.11 -9.83
N LEU A 248 -13.63 -4.25 -11.13
CA LEU A 248 -14.69 -4.67 -12.05
C LEU A 248 -15.22 -6.07 -11.71
N LEU A 249 -14.33 -7.02 -11.40
CA LEU A 249 -14.72 -8.36 -10.97
C LEU A 249 -15.50 -8.32 -9.65
N ALA A 250 -15.06 -7.53 -8.68
CA ALA A 250 -15.75 -7.39 -7.40
C ALA A 250 -17.18 -6.87 -7.58
N ILE A 251 -17.38 -5.89 -8.45
CA ILE A 251 -18.71 -5.33 -8.77
C ILE A 251 -19.59 -6.40 -9.42
N LEU A 252 -19.06 -7.18 -10.36
CA LEU A 252 -19.82 -8.21 -11.08
C LEU A 252 -20.20 -9.40 -10.19
N ALA A 253 -19.26 -9.81 -9.31
CA ALA A 253 -19.41 -10.96 -8.43
C ALA A 253 -20.07 -10.64 -7.07
N GLY A 254 -20.20 -9.34 -6.70
CA GLY A 254 -20.69 -8.92 -5.40
C GLY A 254 -19.74 -9.29 -4.25
N THR A 255 -18.43 -9.30 -4.51
CA THR A 255 -17.40 -9.68 -3.54
C THR A 255 -16.70 -8.46 -2.94
N PRO A 256 -16.04 -8.58 -1.76
CA PRO A 256 -15.25 -7.48 -1.18
C PRO A 256 -14.14 -7.06 -2.12
N VAL A 257 -14.05 -5.75 -2.41
CA VAL A 257 -13.15 -5.20 -3.43
C VAL A 257 -11.68 -5.50 -3.11
N GLY A 258 -11.25 -5.28 -1.85
CA GLY A 258 -9.87 -5.50 -1.44
C GLY A 258 -9.42 -6.95 -1.68
N SER A 259 -10.20 -7.91 -1.18
CA SER A 259 -9.87 -9.35 -1.33
C SER A 259 -9.85 -9.80 -2.79
N THR A 260 -10.74 -9.24 -3.63
CA THR A 260 -10.81 -9.59 -5.04
C THR A 260 -9.60 -9.08 -5.81
N ILE A 261 -9.14 -7.85 -5.53
CA ILE A 261 -7.91 -7.31 -6.13
C ILE A 261 -6.70 -8.16 -5.71
N VAL A 262 -6.60 -8.51 -4.42
CA VAL A 262 -5.51 -9.37 -3.93
C VAL A 262 -5.51 -10.74 -4.64
N ALA A 263 -6.67 -11.34 -4.84
CA ALA A 263 -6.79 -12.60 -5.58
C ALA A 263 -6.31 -12.46 -7.04
N VAL A 264 -6.65 -11.35 -7.70
CA VAL A 264 -6.16 -11.05 -9.05
C VAL A 264 -4.63 -10.85 -9.04
N ASP A 265 -4.08 -10.12 -8.08
CA ASP A 265 -2.63 -9.92 -7.94
C ASP A 265 -1.88 -11.27 -7.77
N ILE A 266 -2.42 -12.18 -6.95
CA ILE A 266 -1.86 -13.52 -6.76
C ILE A 266 -1.88 -14.31 -8.09
N LEU A 267 -2.98 -14.29 -8.81
CA LEU A 267 -3.09 -14.98 -10.09
C LEU A 267 -2.10 -14.42 -11.11
N VAL A 268 -1.98 -13.11 -11.21
CA VAL A 268 -1.01 -12.46 -12.10
C VAL A 268 0.42 -12.81 -11.71
N PHE A 269 0.75 -12.80 -10.41
CA PHE A 269 2.06 -13.23 -9.94
C PHE A 269 2.39 -14.67 -10.33
N LEU A 270 1.44 -15.61 -10.20
CA LEU A 270 1.62 -16.99 -10.62
C LEU A 270 1.84 -17.10 -12.14
N VAL A 271 1.11 -16.32 -12.94
CA VAL A 271 1.33 -16.25 -14.39
C VAL A 271 2.75 -15.78 -14.70
N PHE A 272 3.24 -14.74 -14.02
CA PHE A 272 4.61 -14.24 -14.20
C PHE A 272 5.67 -15.28 -13.79
N CYS A 273 5.43 -16.07 -12.74
CA CYS A 273 6.31 -17.18 -12.36
C CYS A 273 6.36 -18.27 -13.44
N VAL A 274 5.23 -18.60 -14.07
CA VAL A 274 5.18 -19.56 -15.19
C VAL A 274 5.90 -19.00 -16.42
N LEU A 275 5.65 -17.73 -16.75
CA LEU A 275 6.33 -17.07 -17.88
C LEU A 275 7.85 -17.02 -17.68
N GLU A 276 8.33 -16.72 -16.47
CA GLU A 276 9.76 -16.77 -16.14
C GLU A 276 10.35 -18.16 -16.45
N ARG A 277 9.67 -19.24 -16.04
CA ARG A 277 10.14 -20.62 -16.32
C ARG A 277 10.14 -20.94 -17.80
N LEU A 278 9.12 -20.49 -18.55
CA LEU A 278 9.02 -20.75 -19.98
C LEU A 278 10.04 -19.95 -20.79
N LEU A 279 10.27 -18.68 -20.42
CA LEU A 279 11.21 -17.78 -21.10
C LEU A 279 12.65 -17.94 -20.59
N GLY A 280 12.84 -18.32 -19.33
CA GLY A 280 14.13 -18.49 -18.64
C GLY A 280 14.74 -19.90 -18.78
N GLY A 281 14.02 -20.88 -19.27
CA GLY A 281 14.46 -22.28 -19.43
C GLY A 281 15.63 -22.50 -20.41
N GLY A 282 16.21 -21.43 -20.96
CA GLY A 282 17.38 -21.47 -21.84
C GLY A 282 18.60 -20.72 -21.33
N ARG A 283 18.59 -20.23 -20.07
CA ARG A 283 19.72 -19.46 -19.49
C ARG A 283 20.02 -19.92 -18.07
N ALA A 284 20.56 -21.14 -17.96
CA ALA A 284 21.34 -21.60 -16.82
C ALA A 284 22.82 -21.40 -17.15
#